data_26d6e3f674a448dd78487b1a3acf9ee9
#
_entry.id   26d6e3f674a448dd78487b1a3acf9ee9
#
_cell.length_a   1.000
_cell.length_b   1.000
_cell.length_c   1.000
_cell.angle_alpha   90.00
_cell.angle_beta   90.00
_cell.angle_gamma   90.00
#
_symmetry.space_group_name_H-M   'P 1'
#
loop_
_entity.id
_entity.type
_entity.pdbx_description
1 polymer ?
#
loop_
_entity_poly.entity_id
_entity_poly.type
_entity_poly.pdbx_seq_one_letter_code
_entity_poly.pdbx_strand_id
1 'polypeptide(L)'
;MSDQWISKFQELIDGGWICPNDELKMCCFWYAFTGVLEAELDAFRQWWNTHRMRKTKTGQCPGGIPEDIFALPQLTGTQDYLCPIDSEVFGEAYEQLASVEPSFYSQKFEDAAQSCLSVMGIRAADIASENCVMVYKFLIAFIEYMHSN
;
A
#
# COMPACT_ATOMS: atom_id res chain seq x y z
N MET A 1 9.67 -8.70 -8.18
CA MET A 1 8.84 -7.63 -7.60
C MET A 1 9.64 -6.69 -6.68
N SER A 2 10.26 -7.16 -5.59
CA SER A 2 11.02 -6.30 -4.67
C SER A 2 12.19 -5.53 -5.29
N ASP A 3 12.99 -6.17 -6.12
CA ASP A 3 14.21 -5.56 -6.70
C ASP A 3 13.90 -4.38 -7.61
N GLN A 4 12.76 -4.44 -8.30
CA GLN A 4 12.30 -3.36 -9.18
C GLN A 4 11.92 -2.10 -8.40
N TRP A 5 11.24 -2.25 -7.26
CA TRP A 5 10.87 -1.13 -6.39
C TRP A 5 12.07 -0.57 -5.64
N ILE A 6 12.96 -1.43 -5.17
CA ILE A 6 14.22 -1.01 -4.53
C ILE A 6 15.02 -0.12 -5.48
N SER A 7 15.20 -0.55 -6.74
CA SER A 7 15.92 0.24 -7.75
C SER A 7 15.23 1.57 -8.04
N LYS A 8 13.90 1.57 -8.23
CA LYS A 8 13.12 2.81 -8.47
C LYS A 8 13.26 3.81 -7.31
N PHE A 9 13.15 3.34 -6.07
CA PHE A 9 13.27 4.23 -4.92
C PHE A 9 14.70 4.70 -4.71
N GLN A 10 15.70 3.86 -4.96
CA GLN A 10 17.10 4.27 -4.89
C GLN A 10 17.41 5.37 -5.90
N GLU A 11 16.93 5.26 -7.13
CA GLU A 11 17.09 6.32 -8.15
C GLU A 11 16.41 7.63 -7.73
N LEU A 12 15.25 7.56 -7.08
CA LEU A 12 14.56 8.75 -6.59
C LEU A 12 15.28 9.39 -5.40
N ILE A 13 15.88 8.59 -4.52
CA ILE A 13 16.68 9.06 -3.37
C ILE A 13 17.97 9.71 -3.89
N ASP A 14 18.69 9.04 -4.76
CA ASP A 14 19.96 9.52 -5.33
C ASP A 14 19.76 10.79 -6.17
N GLY A 15 18.60 10.90 -6.80
CA GLY A 15 18.18 12.10 -7.53
C GLY A 15 17.65 13.25 -6.66
N GLY A 16 17.58 13.08 -5.32
CA GLY A 16 17.07 14.09 -4.39
C GLY A 16 15.57 14.36 -4.49
N TRP A 17 14.82 13.45 -5.16
CA TRP A 17 13.38 13.57 -5.25
C TRP A 17 12.70 13.19 -3.94
N ILE A 18 13.12 12.10 -3.30
CA ILE A 18 12.61 11.70 -1.97
C ILE A 18 13.44 12.42 -0.91
N CYS A 19 12.78 13.26 -0.14
CA CYS A 19 13.36 13.97 0.99
C CYS A 19 12.40 13.84 2.19
N PRO A 20 12.73 13.02 3.20
CA PRO A 20 11.83 12.78 4.34
C PRO A 20 11.48 14.03 5.16
N ASN A 21 12.32 15.08 5.08
CA ASN A 21 12.10 16.33 5.79
C ASN A 21 11.29 17.36 4.97
N ASP A 22 10.92 17.02 3.74
CA ASP A 22 10.13 17.87 2.85
C ASP A 22 8.70 17.34 2.82
N GLU A 23 7.80 18.02 3.53
CA GLU A 23 6.40 17.62 3.68
C GLU A 23 5.68 17.53 2.33
N LEU A 24 5.92 18.49 1.42
CA LEU A 24 5.30 18.46 0.10
C LEU A 24 5.73 17.23 -0.70
N LYS A 25 7.03 16.96 -0.75
CA LYS A 25 7.57 15.79 -1.45
C LYS A 25 7.03 14.49 -0.87
N MET A 26 6.88 14.43 0.45
CA MET A 26 6.31 13.26 1.11
C MET A 26 4.82 13.10 0.84
N CYS A 27 4.02 14.16 0.84
CA CYS A 27 2.60 14.08 0.43
C CYS A 27 2.46 13.61 -1.01
N CYS A 28 3.24 14.18 -1.94
CA CYS A 28 3.27 13.73 -3.34
C CYS A 28 3.68 12.26 -3.47
N PHE A 29 4.66 11.81 -2.66
CA PHE A 29 5.11 10.42 -2.63
C PHE A 29 3.98 9.48 -2.21
N TRP A 30 3.35 9.74 -1.06
CA TRP A 30 2.23 8.92 -0.60
C TRP A 30 1.10 8.88 -1.63
N TYR A 31 0.73 10.03 -2.18
CA TYR A 31 -0.34 10.12 -3.18
C TYR A 31 -0.06 9.28 -4.44
N ALA A 32 1.15 9.32 -4.94
CA ALA A 32 1.52 8.64 -6.19
C ALA A 32 1.80 7.14 -6.03
N PHE A 33 2.27 6.71 -4.83
CA PHE A 33 2.78 5.35 -4.66
C PHE A 33 1.91 4.45 -3.78
N THR A 34 1.14 4.99 -2.82
CA THR A 34 0.43 4.15 -1.84
C THR A 34 -0.52 3.17 -2.52
N GLY A 35 -1.44 3.65 -3.37
CA GLY A 35 -2.41 2.77 -4.03
C GLY A 35 -1.77 1.73 -4.95
N VAL A 36 -0.65 2.08 -5.60
CA VAL A 36 0.09 1.15 -6.46
C VAL A 36 0.76 0.06 -5.62
N LEU A 37 1.41 0.43 -4.51
CA LEU A 37 2.07 -0.52 -3.62
C LEU A 37 1.06 -1.42 -2.92
N GLU A 38 -0.07 -0.88 -2.48
CA GLU A 38 -1.16 -1.67 -1.88
C GLU A 38 -1.69 -2.72 -2.87
N ALA A 39 -1.95 -2.33 -4.10
CA ALA A 39 -2.43 -3.26 -5.13
C ALA A 39 -1.42 -4.39 -5.42
N GLU A 40 -0.12 -4.08 -5.48
CA GLU A 40 0.92 -5.09 -5.67
C GLU A 40 1.10 -5.99 -4.44
N LEU A 41 1.00 -5.44 -3.24
CA LEU A 41 1.07 -6.22 -2.00
C LEU A 41 -0.14 -7.15 -1.86
N ASP A 42 -1.33 -6.70 -2.24
CA ASP A 42 -2.54 -7.51 -2.25
C ASP A 42 -2.44 -8.65 -3.26
N ALA A 43 -1.96 -8.36 -4.47
CA ALA A 43 -1.70 -9.38 -5.48
C ALA A 43 -0.67 -10.42 -4.99
N PHE A 44 0.40 -9.97 -4.34
CA PHE A 44 1.40 -10.86 -3.74
C PHE A 44 0.79 -11.69 -2.59
N ARG A 45 0.00 -11.07 -1.71
CA ARG A 45 -0.70 -11.76 -0.61
C ARG A 45 -1.62 -12.86 -1.15
N GLN A 46 -2.40 -12.54 -2.17
CA GLN A 46 -3.30 -13.51 -2.80
C GLN A 46 -2.50 -14.66 -3.44
N TRP A 47 -1.47 -14.34 -4.21
CA TRP A 47 -0.59 -15.37 -4.78
C TRP A 47 0.06 -16.24 -3.70
N TRP A 48 0.58 -15.62 -2.62
CA TRP A 48 1.20 -16.36 -1.52
C TRP A 48 0.22 -17.26 -0.81
N ASN A 49 -0.98 -16.81 -0.52
CA ASN A 49 -1.98 -17.56 0.20
C ASN A 49 -2.56 -18.74 -0.61
N THR A 50 -2.54 -18.65 -1.94
CA THR A 50 -3.08 -19.67 -2.82
C THR A 50 -2.03 -20.63 -3.40
N HIS A 51 -0.73 -20.32 -3.29
CA HIS A 51 0.29 -21.22 -3.81
C HIS A 51 0.54 -22.41 -2.88
N ARG A 52 0.88 -23.58 -3.47
CA ARG A 52 1.13 -24.80 -2.70
C ARG A 52 2.56 -24.82 -2.14
N MET A 53 2.68 -24.78 -0.82
CA MET A 53 3.94 -24.95 -0.12
C MET A 53 4.34 -26.44 -0.05
N ARG A 54 5.64 -26.70 -0.21
CA ARG A 54 6.20 -28.05 -0.01
C ARG A 54 6.44 -28.28 1.50
N LYS A 55 6.12 -29.49 1.95
CA LYS A 55 6.49 -29.92 3.30
C LYS A 55 8.01 -30.05 3.39
N THR A 56 8.62 -29.34 4.32
CA THR A 56 10.06 -29.45 4.58
C THR A 56 10.29 -30.47 5.71
N LYS A 57 11.40 -31.24 5.62
CA LYS A 57 11.73 -32.27 6.63
C LYS A 57 12.00 -31.69 8.02
N THR A 58 12.43 -30.44 8.08
CA THR A 58 12.80 -29.72 9.32
C THR A 58 11.83 -28.60 9.68
N GLY A 59 10.82 -28.34 8.84
CA GLY A 59 9.85 -27.26 9.05
C GLY A 59 8.73 -27.69 10.00
N GLN A 60 8.40 -26.83 10.92
CA GLN A 60 7.22 -27.00 11.80
C GLN A 60 5.91 -26.71 11.05
N CYS A 61 5.99 -26.10 9.87
CA CYS A 61 4.83 -25.75 9.07
C CYS A 61 4.39 -26.94 8.21
N PRO A 62 3.11 -27.31 8.21
CA PRO A 62 2.57 -28.33 7.32
C PRO A 62 2.69 -27.88 5.86
N GLY A 63 2.91 -28.81 4.94
CA GLY A 63 2.80 -28.52 3.51
C GLY A 63 1.33 -28.40 3.12
N GLY A 64 1.05 -27.57 2.12
CA GLY A 64 -0.31 -27.32 1.64
C GLY A 64 -0.49 -25.92 1.12
N ILE A 65 -1.72 -25.51 0.91
CA ILE A 65 -2.09 -24.14 0.53
C ILE A 65 -2.30 -23.37 1.83
N PRO A 66 -1.63 -22.20 2.04
CA PRO A 66 -1.75 -21.43 3.28
C PRO A 66 -3.19 -21.09 3.66
N GLU A 67 -4.01 -20.69 2.69
CA GLU A 67 -5.42 -20.38 2.91
C GLU A 67 -6.24 -21.58 3.39
N ASP A 68 -6.00 -22.76 2.82
CA ASP A 68 -6.67 -24.00 3.26
C ASP A 68 -6.23 -24.38 4.68
N ILE A 69 -4.94 -24.23 4.99
CA ILE A 69 -4.39 -24.53 6.33
C ILE A 69 -4.97 -23.57 7.37
N PHE A 70 -5.14 -22.30 7.02
CA PHE A 70 -5.72 -21.29 7.89
C PHE A 70 -7.22 -21.53 8.10
N ALA A 71 -7.96 -21.82 7.04
CA ALA A 71 -9.41 -22.01 7.11
C ALA A 71 -9.81 -23.35 7.77
N LEU A 72 -8.97 -24.39 7.63
CA LEU A 72 -9.25 -25.74 8.09
C LEU A 72 -8.04 -26.34 8.84
N PRO A 73 -7.64 -25.76 9.98
CA PRO A 73 -6.44 -26.17 10.73
C PRO A 73 -6.48 -27.66 11.14
N GLN A 74 -7.67 -28.21 11.39
CA GLN A 74 -7.87 -29.59 11.75
C GLN A 74 -7.41 -30.58 10.67
N LEU A 75 -7.39 -30.21 9.40
CA LEU A 75 -6.87 -31.07 8.31
C LEU A 75 -5.37 -31.34 8.43
N THR A 76 -4.65 -30.50 9.14
CA THR A 76 -3.21 -30.61 9.39
C THR A 76 -2.88 -31.12 10.79
N GLY A 77 -3.90 -31.46 11.57
CA GLY A 77 -3.75 -31.93 12.96
C GLY A 77 -3.45 -30.80 13.94
N THR A 78 -3.69 -29.56 13.54
CA THR A 78 -3.59 -28.36 14.39
C THR A 78 -4.97 -27.97 14.88
N GLN A 79 -5.02 -27.09 15.88
CA GLN A 79 -6.27 -26.52 16.40
C GLN A 79 -6.34 -25.03 16.07
N ASP A 80 -7.53 -24.51 16.07
CA ASP A 80 -7.77 -23.07 15.99
C ASP A 80 -7.36 -22.41 17.30
N TYR A 81 -6.42 -21.47 17.23
CA TYR A 81 -5.94 -20.67 18.36
C TYR A 81 -6.60 -19.30 18.44
N LEU A 82 -7.65 -19.07 17.68
CA LEU A 82 -8.40 -17.83 17.70
C LEU A 82 -8.98 -17.61 19.10
N CYS A 83 -8.57 -16.52 19.75
CA CYS A 83 -9.19 -16.10 21.00
C CYS A 83 -10.48 -15.34 20.66
N PRO A 84 -11.65 -15.77 21.15
CA PRO A 84 -12.87 -15.00 20.95
C PRO A 84 -12.73 -13.64 21.63
N ILE A 85 -12.97 -12.59 20.87
CA ILE A 85 -13.02 -11.22 21.37
C ILE A 85 -14.49 -10.90 21.66
N ASP A 86 -14.73 -10.21 22.79
CA ASP A 86 -16.05 -9.72 23.11
C ASP A 86 -16.56 -8.81 21.98
N SER A 87 -17.78 -9.08 21.51
CA SER A 87 -18.36 -8.37 20.37
C SER A 87 -18.61 -6.88 20.66
N GLU A 88 -18.86 -6.50 21.92
CA GLU A 88 -19.01 -5.11 22.35
C GLU A 88 -17.68 -4.36 22.23
N VAL A 89 -16.59 -4.95 22.78
CA VAL A 89 -15.25 -4.37 22.74
C VAL A 89 -14.75 -4.25 21.28
N PHE A 90 -15.05 -5.26 20.46
CA PHE A 90 -14.70 -5.21 19.03
C PHE A 90 -15.50 -4.12 18.31
N GLY A 91 -16.79 -4.00 18.59
CA GLY A 91 -17.67 -2.99 18.00
C GLY A 91 -17.20 -1.56 18.32
N GLU A 92 -16.91 -1.28 19.60
CA GLU A 92 -16.39 0.01 20.03
C GLU A 92 -15.05 0.37 19.35
N ALA A 93 -14.11 -0.58 19.29
CA ALA A 93 -12.83 -0.38 18.64
C ALA A 93 -12.99 -0.15 17.13
N TYR A 94 -13.88 -0.88 16.48
CA TYR A 94 -14.17 -0.75 15.06
C TYR A 94 -14.82 0.59 14.71
N GLU A 95 -15.77 1.06 15.53
CA GLU A 95 -16.40 2.37 15.35
C GLU A 95 -15.39 3.51 15.54
N GLN A 96 -14.48 3.39 16.51
CA GLN A 96 -13.42 4.37 16.71
C GLN A 96 -12.46 4.41 15.51
N LEU A 97 -12.09 3.26 14.93
CA LEU A 97 -11.25 3.19 13.74
C LEU A 97 -11.97 3.67 12.48
N ALA A 98 -13.25 3.33 12.32
CA ALA A 98 -14.05 3.75 11.17
C ALA A 98 -14.34 5.26 11.16
N SER A 99 -14.31 5.92 12.32
CA SER A 99 -14.47 7.36 12.44
C SER A 99 -13.22 8.16 12.08
N VAL A 100 -12.07 7.51 12.02
CA VAL A 100 -10.81 8.10 11.59
C VAL A 100 -10.58 7.72 10.13
N GLU A 101 -11.11 8.51 9.20
CA GLU A 101 -10.58 8.48 7.84
C GLU A 101 -9.14 9.02 7.91
N PRO A 102 -8.12 8.19 7.65
CA PRO A 102 -6.75 8.68 7.60
C PRO A 102 -6.58 9.48 6.31
N SER A 103 -7.07 10.70 6.29
CA SER A 103 -6.65 11.63 5.25
C SER A 103 -5.21 12.02 5.56
N PHE A 104 -4.27 11.38 4.89
CA PHE A 104 -2.85 11.73 4.93
C PHE A 104 -2.59 13.10 4.31
N TYR A 105 -3.62 13.71 3.71
CA TYR A 105 -3.52 14.94 2.94
C TYR A 105 -4.49 15.99 3.43
N SER A 106 -4.09 17.25 3.35
CA SER A 106 -5.01 18.36 3.50
C SER A 106 -5.93 18.44 2.28
N GLN A 107 -7.16 18.96 2.45
CA GLN A 107 -8.08 19.18 1.32
C GLN A 107 -7.44 20.03 0.22
N LYS A 108 -6.62 21.00 0.60
CA LYS A 108 -5.87 21.84 -0.37
C LYS A 108 -4.91 21.04 -1.24
N PHE A 109 -4.24 20.06 -0.66
CA PHE A 109 -3.36 19.18 -1.41
C PHE A 109 -4.15 18.30 -2.36
N GLU A 110 -5.27 17.73 -1.93
CA GLU A 110 -6.13 16.90 -2.78
C GLU A 110 -6.66 17.68 -3.98
N ASP A 111 -7.15 18.89 -3.77
CA ASP A 111 -7.64 19.78 -4.83
C ASP A 111 -6.53 20.09 -5.85
N ALA A 112 -5.32 20.35 -5.36
CA ALA A 112 -4.15 20.61 -6.22
C ALA A 112 -3.73 19.33 -6.98
N ALA A 113 -3.75 18.16 -6.33
CA ALA A 113 -3.42 16.89 -6.97
C ALA A 113 -4.43 16.52 -8.05
N GLN A 114 -5.73 16.70 -7.80
CA GLN A 114 -6.77 16.47 -8.80
C GLN A 114 -6.62 17.43 -10.00
N SER A 115 -6.33 18.70 -9.74
CA SER A 115 -6.04 19.67 -10.81
C SER A 115 -4.84 19.27 -11.66
N CYS A 116 -3.77 18.81 -11.01
CA CYS A 116 -2.58 18.27 -11.65
C CYS A 116 -2.90 17.08 -12.56
N LEU A 117 -3.63 16.08 -12.02
CA LEU A 117 -4.03 14.89 -12.79
C LEU A 117 -4.92 15.25 -13.99
N SER A 118 -5.81 16.23 -13.81
CA SER A 118 -6.65 16.73 -14.90
C SER A 118 -5.81 17.34 -16.03
N VAL A 119 -4.75 18.09 -15.70
CA VAL A 119 -3.79 18.61 -16.69
C VAL A 119 -3.04 17.49 -17.40
N MET A 120 -2.72 16.42 -16.70
CA MET A 120 -2.09 15.21 -17.28
C MET A 120 -3.06 14.35 -18.09
N GLY A 121 -4.38 14.57 -17.99
CA GLY A 121 -5.40 13.79 -18.66
C GLY A 121 -5.57 12.37 -18.09
N ILE A 122 -5.22 12.16 -16.82
CA ILE A 122 -5.32 10.87 -16.11
C ILE A 122 -6.19 11.01 -14.86
N ARG A 123 -6.76 9.90 -14.39
CA ARG A 123 -7.49 9.84 -13.13
C ARG A 123 -6.60 9.22 -12.06
N ALA A 124 -6.89 9.46 -10.80
CA ALA A 124 -6.17 8.84 -9.68
C ALA A 124 -6.16 7.30 -9.76
N ALA A 125 -7.27 6.70 -10.21
CA ALA A 125 -7.38 5.25 -10.42
C ALA A 125 -6.51 4.70 -11.58
N ASP A 126 -5.99 5.56 -12.43
CA ASP A 126 -5.14 5.17 -13.56
C ASP A 126 -3.63 5.26 -13.21
N ILE A 127 -3.32 5.61 -11.95
CA ILE A 127 -1.94 5.59 -11.45
C ILE A 127 -1.53 4.13 -11.24
N ALA A 128 -0.47 3.72 -11.92
CA ALA A 128 0.03 2.36 -11.94
C ALA A 128 1.56 2.32 -11.83
N SER A 129 2.15 1.14 -11.71
CA SER A 129 3.61 0.97 -11.54
C SER A 129 4.44 1.56 -12.68
N GLU A 130 3.85 1.70 -13.88
CA GLU A 130 4.50 2.23 -15.07
C GLU A 130 4.59 3.77 -15.05
N ASN A 131 3.60 4.45 -14.44
CA ASN A 131 3.48 5.91 -14.50
C ASN A 131 3.63 6.63 -13.16
N CYS A 132 3.60 5.93 -12.01
CA CYS A 132 3.63 6.53 -10.67
C CYS A 132 4.83 7.46 -10.45
N VAL A 133 6.02 7.13 -10.97
CA VAL A 133 7.22 7.97 -10.87
C VAL A 133 7.04 9.29 -11.64
N MET A 134 6.43 9.21 -12.84
CA MET A 134 6.14 10.39 -13.64
C MET A 134 5.09 11.27 -12.94
N VAL A 135 4.03 10.68 -12.43
CA VAL A 135 2.99 11.37 -11.67
C VAL A 135 3.60 12.07 -10.45
N TYR A 136 4.43 11.37 -9.69
CA TYR A 136 5.12 11.92 -8.53
C TYR A 136 5.92 13.19 -8.86
N LYS A 137 6.79 13.10 -9.87
CA LYS A 137 7.63 14.23 -10.28
C LYS A 137 6.82 15.41 -10.81
N PHE A 138 5.76 15.10 -11.55
CA PHE A 138 4.89 16.14 -12.09
C PHE A 138 4.05 16.82 -10.99
N LEU A 139 3.58 16.08 -9.99
CA LEU A 139 2.89 16.63 -8.82
C LEU A 139 3.75 17.66 -8.09
N ILE A 140 5.01 17.31 -7.79
CA ILE A 140 5.93 18.23 -7.11
C ILE A 140 6.07 19.52 -7.93
N ALA A 141 6.43 19.40 -9.20
CA ALA A 141 6.65 20.55 -10.07
C ALA A 141 5.39 21.42 -10.22
N PHE A 142 4.22 20.80 -10.34
CA PHE A 142 2.94 21.50 -10.49
C PHE A 142 2.59 22.29 -9.23
N ILE A 143 2.71 21.68 -8.05
CA ILE A 143 2.35 22.33 -6.78
C ILE A 143 3.37 23.45 -6.45
N GLU A 144 4.66 23.23 -6.68
CA GLU A 144 5.69 24.27 -6.54
C GLU A 144 5.41 25.48 -7.46
N TYR A 145 5.01 25.21 -8.70
CA TYR A 145 4.62 26.27 -9.63
C TYR A 145 3.40 27.07 -9.13
N MET A 146 2.38 26.37 -8.60
CA MET A 146 1.17 27.01 -8.06
C MET A 146 1.46 27.88 -6.83
N HIS A 147 2.47 27.52 -6.04
CA HIS A 147 2.87 28.32 -4.86
C HIS A 147 3.77 29.52 -5.22
N SER A 148 4.36 29.54 -6.41
CA SER A 148 5.27 30.60 -6.85
C SER A 148 4.56 31.73 -7.60
N ASN A 149 3.30 31.56 -7.96
CA ASN A 149 2.45 32.53 -8.67
C ASN A 149 1.22 32.91 -7.86
#